data_9ae75a3f7243a1257bc6d2573783b479
#
_entry.id   9ae75a3f7243a1257bc6d2573783b479
#
_cell.length_a   1.000
_cell.length_b   1.000
_cell.length_c   1.000
_cell.angle_alpha   90.00
_cell.angle_beta   90.00
_cell.angle_gamma   90.00
#
_symmetry.space_group_name_H-M   'P 1'
#
loop_
_entity.id
_entity.type
_entity.pdbx_description
1 polymer ?
#
loop_
_entity_poly.entity_id
_entity_poly.type
_entity_poly.pdbx_seq_one_letter_code
_entity_poly.pdbx_strand_id
1 'polypeptide(L)'
;FDVDLHRRNVEARAGAKLVYLDSSTHQNRLTVQPRKVTHTGKPGLTLGGGLGWLMRKYGLTCDNLIGVNMVTAGGELLHADDSSHPELMWGLRGGGGNFGIVTSFEYRAHSVGPTVLAGFVLYPVEEARDFLEFYATYTASAPDELTTIGVIRIMPPVPSVPVELHGVRVA
;
A
#
# COMPACT_ATOMS: atom_id res chain seq x y z
N PHE A 1 -13.49 10.62 -6.07
CA PHE A 1 -12.23 10.35 -6.78
C PHE A 1 -12.28 11.00 -8.14
N ASP A 2 -11.21 11.65 -8.49
CA ASP A 2 -10.96 12.14 -9.84
C ASP A 2 -9.69 11.45 -10.38
N VAL A 3 -9.74 10.96 -11.63
CA VAL A 3 -8.66 10.20 -12.26
C VAL A 3 -8.21 10.90 -13.52
N ASP A 4 -7.04 11.52 -13.48
CA ASP A 4 -6.40 12.10 -14.66
C ASP A 4 -5.55 10.99 -15.36
N LEU A 5 -6.09 10.45 -16.45
CA LEU A 5 -5.45 9.38 -17.22
C LEU A 5 -4.18 9.86 -17.94
N HIS A 6 -4.11 11.13 -18.35
CA HIS A 6 -2.96 11.67 -19.06
C HIS A 6 -1.76 11.85 -18.12
N ARG A 7 -2.00 12.40 -16.95
CA ARG A 7 -0.96 12.61 -15.93
C ARG A 7 -0.73 11.37 -15.07
N ARG A 8 -1.65 10.40 -15.11
CA ARG A 8 -1.69 9.23 -14.21
C ARG A 8 -1.73 9.65 -12.75
N ASN A 9 -2.55 10.65 -12.47
CA ASN A 9 -2.78 11.14 -11.12
C ASN A 9 -4.19 10.79 -10.66
N VAL A 10 -4.33 10.58 -9.37
CA VAL A 10 -5.63 10.30 -8.76
C VAL A 10 -5.83 11.20 -7.57
N GLU A 11 -6.87 12.01 -7.59
CA GLU A 11 -7.30 12.78 -6.43
C GLU A 11 -8.30 11.98 -5.59
N ALA A 12 -8.06 11.91 -4.29
CA ALA A 12 -8.90 11.23 -3.32
C ALA A 12 -9.21 12.14 -2.13
N ARG A 13 -10.49 12.35 -1.82
CA ARG A 13 -10.91 13.09 -0.62
C ARG A 13 -10.61 12.29 0.64
N ALA A 14 -10.40 12.97 1.77
CA ALA A 14 -9.97 12.36 3.04
C ALA A 14 -10.89 11.26 3.57
N GLY A 15 -12.21 11.34 3.33
CA GLY A 15 -13.17 10.29 3.73
C GLY A 15 -13.22 9.06 2.82
N ALA A 16 -12.42 9.03 1.76
CA ALA A 16 -12.49 7.98 0.76
C ALA A 16 -11.95 6.63 1.26
N LYS A 17 -12.71 5.55 1.02
CA LYS A 17 -12.26 4.17 1.27
C LYS A 17 -11.52 3.63 0.06
N LEU A 18 -10.54 2.77 0.30
CA LEU A 18 -9.72 2.14 -0.75
C LEU A 18 -10.54 1.38 -1.78
N VAL A 19 -11.59 0.68 -1.37
CA VAL A 19 -12.45 -0.08 -2.29
C VAL A 19 -13.01 0.77 -3.43
N TYR A 20 -13.34 2.03 -3.19
CA TYR A 20 -13.85 2.92 -4.23
C TYR A 20 -12.73 3.43 -5.13
N LEU A 21 -11.54 3.65 -4.57
CA LEU A 21 -10.36 4.03 -5.35
C LEU A 21 -9.97 2.91 -6.31
N ASP A 22 -9.88 1.69 -5.80
CA ASP A 22 -9.54 0.51 -6.57
C ASP A 22 -10.54 0.30 -7.72
N SER A 23 -11.84 0.46 -7.45
CA SER A 23 -12.87 0.36 -8.50
C SER A 23 -12.72 1.40 -9.59
N SER A 24 -12.38 2.65 -9.24
CA SER A 24 -12.23 3.75 -10.20
C SER A 24 -10.95 3.62 -11.03
N THR A 25 -9.87 3.11 -10.46
CA THR A 25 -8.59 2.96 -11.15
C THR A 25 -8.50 1.65 -11.95
N HIS A 26 -9.12 0.58 -11.48
CA HIS A 26 -9.08 -0.75 -12.10
C HIS A 26 -9.60 -0.75 -13.54
N GLN A 27 -10.68 -0.04 -13.83
CA GLN A 27 -11.24 0.07 -15.18
C GLN A 27 -10.25 0.64 -16.19
N ASN A 28 -9.31 1.45 -15.73
CA ASN A 28 -8.26 2.09 -16.52
C ASN A 28 -6.91 1.36 -16.45
N ARG A 29 -6.86 0.16 -15.86
CA ARG A 29 -5.63 -0.60 -15.61
C ARG A 29 -4.58 0.20 -14.83
N LEU A 30 -5.05 1.11 -13.99
CA LEU A 30 -4.23 1.90 -13.08
C LEU A 30 -4.40 1.40 -11.66
N THR A 31 -3.39 1.62 -10.85
CA THR A 31 -3.46 1.42 -9.40
C THR A 31 -2.70 2.53 -8.69
N VAL A 32 -3.22 2.94 -7.56
CA VAL A 32 -2.48 3.72 -6.58
C VAL A 32 -2.08 2.76 -5.49
N GLN A 33 -0.79 2.62 -5.24
CA GLN A 33 -0.19 1.66 -4.29
C GLN A 33 -1.22 1.01 -3.35
N PRO A 34 -1.71 -0.22 -3.64
CA PRO A 34 -2.77 -0.86 -2.89
C PRO A 34 -2.24 -1.38 -1.55
N ARG A 35 -3.08 -1.31 -0.52
CA ARG A 35 -2.86 -1.95 0.77
C ARG A 35 -3.26 -3.42 0.73
N LYS A 36 -2.86 -4.18 1.75
CA LYS A 36 -3.26 -5.58 1.97
C LYS A 36 -4.77 -5.75 2.25
N VAL A 37 -5.49 -4.68 2.63
CA VAL A 37 -6.88 -4.72 3.07
C VAL A 37 -7.66 -3.53 2.51
N THR A 38 -8.71 -3.81 1.73
CA THR A 38 -9.45 -2.81 0.92
C THR A 38 -10.45 -1.93 1.70
N HIS A 39 -10.91 -2.36 2.87
CA HIS A 39 -11.93 -1.62 3.64
C HIS A 39 -11.36 -0.60 4.63
N THR A 40 -10.05 -0.37 4.62
CA THR A 40 -9.40 0.63 5.48
C THR A 40 -9.37 2.01 4.82
N GLY A 41 -9.35 3.06 5.66
CA GLY A 41 -9.18 4.44 5.19
C GLY A 41 -7.79 4.67 4.62
N LYS A 42 -7.70 5.28 3.45
CA LYS A 42 -6.41 5.58 2.78
C LYS A 42 -5.62 6.71 3.46
N PRO A 43 -6.24 7.77 3.99
CA PRO A 43 -5.53 8.92 4.54
C PRO A 43 -4.55 8.59 5.67
N GLY A 44 -5.01 7.92 6.72
CA GLY A 44 -4.17 7.54 7.85
C GLY A 44 -3.04 6.59 7.47
N LEU A 45 -3.29 5.71 6.50
CA LEU A 45 -2.27 4.85 5.92
C LEU A 45 -1.17 5.67 5.24
N THR A 46 -1.56 6.59 4.36
CA THR A 46 -0.63 7.42 3.57
C THR A 46 0.25 8.28 4.47
N LEU A 47 -0.35 9.00 5.42
CA LEU A 47 0.40 9.87 6.31
C LEU A 47 1.33 9.11 7.26
N GLY A 48 1.06 7.82 7.54
CA GLY A 48 1.91 6.94 8.33
C GLY A 48 2.89 6.08 7.52
N GLY A 49 3.09 6.37 6.22
CA GLY A 49 3.95 5.62 5.32
C GLY A 49 3.17 4.69 4.38
N GLY A 50 2.64 3.61 4.89
CA GLY A 50 1.74 2.70 4.16
C GLY A 50 2.41 1.58 3.39
N LEU A 51 2.44 0.39 4.00
CA LEU A 51 2.89 -0.85 3.36
C LEU A 51 1.82 -1.41 2.42
N GLY A 52 2.21 -1.80 1.22
CA GLY A 52 1.32 -2.42 0.24
C GLY A 52 2.00 -3.51 -0.59
N TRP A 53 1.21 -4.24 -1.40
CA TRP A 53 1.70 -5.37 -2.18
C TRP A 53 2.66 -4.99 -3.32
N LEU A 54 2.67 -3.73 -3.74
CA LEU A 54 3.53 -3.23 -4.83
C LEU A 54 4.71 -2.40 -4.31
N MET A 55 4.98 -2.43 -3.00
CA MET A 55 5.96 -1.53 -2.36
C MET A 55 7.39 -1.74 -2.85
N ARG A 56 7.78 -2.93 -3.28
CA ARG A 56 9.13 -3.15 -3.83
C ARG A 56 9.35 -2.38 -5.13
N LYS A 57 8.33 -2.36 -5.99
CA LYS A 57 8.43 -1.70 -7.29
C LYS A 57 8.15 -0.21 -7.25
N TYR A 58 7.18 0.21 -6.42
CA TYR A 58 6.65 1.58 -6.46
C TYR A 58 6.78 2.32 -5.14
N GLY A 59 7.51 1.79 -4.17
CA GLY A 59 7.68 2.41 -2.85
C GLY A 59 6.44 2.25 -1.95
N LEU A 60 6.46 2.94 -0.84
CA LEU A 60 5.35 3.02 0.11
C LEU A 60 4.18 3.84 -0.45
N THR A 61 3.06 3.84 0.23
CA THR A 61 1.91 4.68 -0.20
C THR A 61 2.26 6.17 -0.15
N CYS A 62 3.02 6.60 0.85
CA CYS A 62 3.46 8.00 0.99
C CYS A 62 4.45 8.42 -0.10
N ASP A 63 5.25 7.52 -0.66
CA ASP A 63 6.18 7.80 -1.76
C ASP A 63 5.43 8.13 -3.06
N ASN A 64 4.18 7.71 -3.14
CA ASN A 64 3.29 7.99 -4.25
C ASN A 64 2.39 9.20 -4.03
N LEU A 65 2.50 9.87 -2.88
CA LEU A 65 1.80 11.11 -2.58
C LEU A 65 2.51 12.27 -3.29
N ILE A 66 1.80 12.95 -4.20
CA ILE A 66 2.36 14.05 -5.00
C ILE A 66 1.81 15.43 -4.60
N GLY A 67 0.69 15.47 -3.89
CA GLY A 67 0.13 16.71 -3.37
C GLY A 67 -0.99 16.47 -2.38
N VAL A 68 -1.30 17.50 -1.59
CA VAL A 68 -2.43 17.52 -0.66
C VAL A 68 -3.09 18.89 -0.62
N ASN A 69 -4.39 18.91 -0.38
CA ASN A 69 -5.07 20.09 0.14
C ASN A 69 -5.35 19.88 1.62
N MET A 70 -5.04 20.87 2.46
CA MET A 70 -5.18 20.72 3.90
C MET A 70 -5.55 22.02 4.60
N VAL A 71 -6.08 21.89 5.80
CA VAL A 71 -6.35 23.00 6.72
C VAL A 71 -5.33 22.93 7.85
N THR A 72 -4.60 24.01 8.06
CA THR A 72 -3.62 24.15 9.15
C THR A 72 -4.28 24.38 10.51
N ALA A 73 -3.50 24.32 11.58
CA ALA A 73 -3.97 24.67 12.92
C ALA A 73 -4.44 26.12 13.04
N GLY A 74 -3.95 27.03 12.19
CA GLY A 74 -4.40 28.42 12.08
C GLY A 74 -5.70 28.63 11.30
N GLY A 75 -6.28 27.55 10.74
CA GLY A 75 -7.50 27.60 9.93
C GLY A 75 -7.27 27.99 8.47
N GLU A 76 -6.03 28.06 8.02
CA GLU A 76 -5.68 28.37 6.64
C GLU A 76 -5.82 27.13 5.75
N LEU A 77 -6.50 27.30 4.62
CA LEU A 77 -6.53 26.29 3.56
C LEU A 77 -5.30 26.48 2.66
N LEU A 78 -4.49 25.44 2.53
CA LEU A 78 -3.33 25.45 1.65
C LEU A 78 -3.24 24.19 0.79
N HIS A 79 -2.56 24.35 -0.35
CA HIS A 79 -2.10 23.23 -1.17
C HIS A 79 -0.59 23.05 -0.95
N ALA A 80 -0.17 21.80 -0.74
CA ALA A 80 1.24 21.44 -0.63
C ALA A 80 1.60 20.36 -1.66
N ASP A 81 2.71 20.58 -2.34
CA ASP A 81 3.37 19.65 -3.25
C ASP A 81 4.90 19.84 -3.18
N ASP A 82 5.67 19.14 -4.02
CA ASP A 82 7.13 19.24 -4.02
C ASP A 82 7.65 20.62 -4.49
N SER A 83 6.81 21.44 -5.14
CA SER A 83 7.14 22.80 -5.57
C SER A 83 6.58 23.88 -4.62
N SER A 84 5.49 23.57 -3.93
CA SER A 84 4.81 24.43 -2.97
C SER A 84 4.80 23.75 -1.61
N HIS A 85 5.52 24.29 -0.64
CA HIS A 85 5.65 23.75 0.72
C HIS A 85 6.36 22.39 0.79
N PRO A 86 7.58 22.21 0.18
CA PRO A 86 8.28 20.92 0.09
C PRO A 86 8.61 20.32 1.47
N GLU A 87 8.94 21.15 2.46
CA GLU A 87 9.20 20.69 3.84
C GLU A 87 7.95 20.08 4.49
N LEU A 88 6.76 20.65 4.21
CA LEU A 88 5.50 20.11 4.68
C LEU A 88 5.19 18.78 3.99
N MET A 89 5.43 18.69 2.66
CA MET A 89 5.29 17.42 1.92
C MET A 89 6.21 16.32 2.46
N TRP A 90 7.46 16.67 2.79
CA TRP A 90 8.37 15.74 3.44
C TRP A 90 7.79 15.23 4.78
N GLY A 91 7.28 16.11 5.61
CA GLY A 91 6.65 15.76 6.90
C GLY A 91 5.41 14.87 6.73
N LEU A 92 4.57 15.16 5.73
CA LEU A 92 3.34 14.41 5.45
C LEU A 92 3.60 12.99 4.90
N ARG A 93 4.78 12.74 4.34
CA ARG A 93 5.20 11.43 3.84
C ARG A 93 5.76 10.54 4.97
N GLY A 94 4.94 10.25 5.99
CA GLY A 94 5.26 9.34 7.09
C GLY A 94 5.19 9.96 8.48
N GLY A 95 5.16 11.29 8.62
CA GLY A 95 5.08 12.00 9.90
C GLY A 95 3.70 12.03 10.54
N GLY A 96 2.69 11.42 9.90
CA GLY A 96 1.33 11.32 10.44
C GLY A 96 0.51 12.60 10.29
N GLY A 97 -0.50 12.74 11.14
CA GLY A 97 -1.49 13.84 11.09
C GLY A 97 -1.11 15.08 11.89
N ASN A 98 0.17 15.30 12.20
CA ASN A 98 0.61 16.35 13.14
C ASN A 98 0.64 17.76 12.55
N PHE A 99 0.44 17.88 11.23
CA PHE A 99 0.62 19.14 10.48
C PHE A 99 -0.70 19.87 10.18
N GLY A 100 -1.84 19.23 10.42
CA GLY A 100 -3.16 19.76 10.14
C GLY A 100 -4.13 18.69 9.63
N ILE A 101 -5.25 19.10 9.08
CA ILE A 101 -6.30 18.22 8.56
C ILE A 101 -6.24 18.22 7.04
N VAL A 102 -5.78 17.11 6.46
CA VAL A 102 -5.77 16.92 5.00
C VAL A 102 -7.19 16.64 4.52
N THR A 103 -7.66 17.41 3.54
CA THR A 103 -9.01 17.32 2.95
C THR A 103 -9.03 16.53 1.65
N SER A 104 -7.95 16.59 0.86
CA SER A 104 -7.74 15.74 -0.33
C SER A 104 -6.27 15.39 -0.50
N PHE A 105 -6.04 14.27 -1.16
CA PHE A 105 -4.74 13.67 -1.46
C PHE A 105 -4.61 13.48 -2.96
N GLU A 106 -3.49 13.86 -3.53
CA GLU A 106 -3.14 13.56 -4.90
C GLU A 106 -2.06 12.49 -4.95
N TYR A 107 -2.32 11.43 -5.73
CA TYR A 107 -1.42 10.29 -5.84
C TYR A 107 -0.97 10.08 -7.27
N ARG A 108 0.27 9.64 -7.41
CA ARG A 108 0.75 9.02 -8.63
C ARG A 108 0.14 7.63 -8.78
N ALA A 109 -0.45 7.35 -9.93
CA ALA A 109 -0.96 6.04 -10.30
C ALA A 109 0.00 5.31 -11.23
N HIS A 110 0.02 3.99 -11.12
CA HIS A 110 0.89 3.12 -11.89
C HIS A 110 0.07 2.17 -12.77
N SER A 111 0.60 1.88 -13.96
CA SER A 111 -0.01 0.89 -14.84
C SER A 111 0.28 -0.51 -14.31
N VAL A 112 -0.75 -1.14 -13.76
CA VAL A 112 -0.72 -2.54 -13.32
C VAL A 112 -1.95 -3.20 -13.91
N GLY A 113 -1.75 -4.39 -14.49
CA GLY A 113 -2.86 -5.13 -15.09
C GLY A 113 -3.96 -5.44 -14.09
N PRO A 114 -5.19 -5.71 -14.55
CA PRO A 114 -6.30 -6.02 -13.65
C PRO A 114 -6.05 -7.30 -12.85
N THR A 115 -5.18 -8.18 -13.33
CA THR A 115 -4.84 -9.45 -12.68
C THR A 115 -3.37 -9.49 -12.36
N VAL A 116 -3.05 -9.92 -11.14
CA VAL A 116 -1.69 -10.19 -10.67
C VAL A 116 -1.59 -11.65 -10.24
N LEU A 117 -0.40 -12.25 -10.40
CA LEU A 117 -0.13 -13.58 -9.87
C LEU A 117 0.08 -13.46 -8.37
N ALA A 118 -0.63 -14.27 -7.59
CA ALA A 118 -0.45 -14.38 -6.15
C ALA A 118 -0.57 -15.84 -5.70
N GLY A 119 0.08 -16.21 -4.60
CA GLY A 119 0.04 -17.56 -4.06
C GLY A 119 0.76 -17.68 -2.75
N PHE A 120 0.82 -18.91 -2.25
CA PHE A 120 1.53 -19.31 -1.03
C PHE A 120 2.48 -20.44 -1.36
N VAL A 121 3.62 -20.44 -0.69
CA VAL A 121 4.49 -21.60 -0.56
C VAL A 121 4.53 -21.91 0.93
N LEU A 122 4.19 -23.13 1.30
CA LEU A 122 4.10 -23.54 2.69
C LEU A 122 5.19 -24.56 2.97
N TYR A 123 5.88 -24.38 4.08
CA TYR A 123 6.90 -25.28 4.60
C TYR A 123 6.45 -25.83 5.94
N PRO A 124 6.80 -27.10 6.28
CA PRO A 124 6.68 -27.59 7.65
C PRO A 124 7.39 -26.64 8.63
N VAL A 125 6.84 -26.44 9.82
CA VAL A 125 7.44 -25.50 10.78
C VAL A 125 8.85 -25.94 11.23
N GLU A 126 9.16 -27.22 11.15
CA GLU A 126 10.46 -27.80 11.44
C GLU A 126 11.55 -27.26 10.48
N GLU A 127 11.16 -26.89 9.26
CA GLU A 127 12.03 -26.28 8.23
C GLU A 127 12.08 -24.76 8.30
N ALA A 128 11.45 -24.15 9.32
CA ALA A 128 11.31 -22.68 9.40
C ALA A 128 12.67 -21.95 9.39
N ARG A 129 13.73 -22.55 9.98
CA ARG A 129 15.07 -21.98 9.96
C ARG A 129 15.62 -21.90 8.53
N ASP A 130 15.62 -23.03 7.84
CA ASP A 130 16.16 -23.13 6.48
C ASP A 130 15.37 -22.24 5.52
N PHE A 131 14.05 -22.20 5.69
CA PHE A 131 13.17 -21.25 4.97
C PHE A 131 13.58 -19.79 5.22
N LEU A 132 13.81 -19.38 6.45
CA LEU A 132 14.17 -17.99 6.78
C LEU A 132 15.56 -17.61 6.23
N GLU A 133 16.52 -18.52 6.28
CA GLU A 133 17.86 -18.32 5.70
C GLU A 133 17.79 -18.20 4.16
N PHE A 134 17.03 -19.07 3.52
CA PHE A 134 16.73 -18.96 2.08
C PHE A 134 16.02 -17.67 1.76
N TYR A 135 14.97 -17.31 2.50
CA TYR A 135 14.18 -16.11 2.29
C TYR A 135 15.03 -14.84 2.36
N ALA A 136 15.88 -14.72 3.38
CA ALA A 136 16.78 -13.58 3.53
C ALA A 136 17.74 -13.42 2.33
N THR A 137 18.30 -14.54 1.87
CA THR A 137 19.23 -14.54 0.72
C THR A 137 18.49 -14.25 -0.59
N TYR A 138 17.36 -14.91 -0.82
CA TYR A 138 16.57 -14.78 -2.03
C TYR A 138 16.01 -13.35 -2.21
N THR A 139 15.46 -12.77 -1.16
CA THR A 139 14.83 -11.44 -1.23
C THR A 139 15.82 -10.32 -1.49
N ALA A 140 17.12 -10.51 -1.20
CA ALA A 140 18.16 -9.55 -1.49
C ALA A 140 18.38 -9.34 -3.00
N SER A 141 18.09 -10.37 -3.82
CA SER A 141 18.28 -10.33 -5.29
C SER A 141 17.00 -10.55 -6.09
N ALA A 142 15.87 -10.72 -5.41
CA ALA A 142 14.57 -10.92 -6.07
C ALA A 142 14.17 -9.68 -6.91
N PRO A 143 13.47 -9.86 -8.04
CA PRO A 143 13.02 -8.74 -8.87
C PRO A 143 12.04 -7.83 -8.11
N ASP A 144 12.03 -6.55 -8.45
CA ASP A 144 11.20 -5.54 -7.78
C ASP A 144 9.70 -5.79 -7.96
N GLU A 145 9.31 -6.52 -8.99
CA GLU A 145 7.93 -6.96 -9.21
C GLU A 145 7.42 -7.95 -8.19
N LEU A 146 8.33 -8.64 -7.48
CA LEU A 146 7.99 -9.66 -6.49
C LEU A 146 7.96 -9.06 -5.08
N THR A 147 6.77 -8.95 -4.50
CA THR A 147 6.60 -8.65 -3.07
C THR A 147 6.23 -9.94 -2.34
N THR A 148 7.00 -10.30 -1.33
CA THR A 148 6.80 -11.50 -0.52
C THR A 148 6.76 -11.16 0.97
N ILE A 149 6.16 -12.05 1.76
CA ILE A 149 6.13 -11.98 3.22
C ILE A 149 6.36 -13.36 3.77
N GLY A 150 7.41 -13.53 4.57
CA GLY A 150 7.61 -14.74 5.36
C GLY A 150 6.80 -14.67 6.66
N VAL A 151 6.02 -15.70 6.95
CA VAL A 151 5.14 -15.73 8.12
C VAL A 151 5.15 -17.15 8.72
N ILE A 152 5.47 -17.25 10.00
CA ILE A 152 5.24 -18.49 10.75
C ILE A 152 3.87 -18.36 11.43
N ARG A 153 2.94 -19.27 11.13
CA ARG A 153 1.57 -19.19 11.64
C ARG A 153 0.92 -20.56 11.82
N ILE A 154 -0.17 -20.57 12.56
CA ILE A 154 -1.10 -21.70 12.58
C ILE A 154 -2.13 -21.46 11.47
N MET A 155 -2.35 -22.45 10.62
CA MET A 155 -3.30 -22.35 9.51
C MET A 155 -4.74 -22.30 10.04
N PRO A 156 -5.52 -21.29 9.62
CA PRO A 156 -6.89 -21.13 10.09
C PRO A 156 -7.84 -22.16 9.44
N PRO A 157 -8.93 -22.54 10.11
CA PRO A 157 -9.96 -23.41 9.56
C PRO A 157 -10.93 -22.62 8.65
N VAL A 158 -10.44 -22.18 7.50
CA VAL A 158 -11.23 -21.43 6.51
C VAL A 158 -11.32 -22.21 5.20
N PRO A 159 -12.39 -22.02 4.39
CA PRO A 159 -12.63 -22.80 3.16
C PRO A 159 -11.51 -22.75 2.12
N SER A 160 -10.68 -21.71 2.14
CA SER A 160 -9.54 -21.55 1.22
C SER A 160 -8.30 -22.35 1.63
N VAL A 161 -8.32 -22.99 2.80
CA VAL A 161 -7.23 -23.81 3.31
C VAL A 161 -7.66 -25.28 3.28
N PRO A 162 -6.86 -26.21 2.72
CA PRO A 162 -7.13 -27.65 2.81
C PRO A 162 -7.35 -28.10 4.25
N VAL A 163 -8.32 -28.98 4.47
CA VAL A 163 -8.74 -29.43 5.82
C VAL A 163 -7.59 -30.05 6.59
N GLU A 164 -6.70 -30.74 5.89
CA GLU A 164 -5.51 -31.42 6.44
C GLU A 164 -4.51 -30.45 7.06
N LEU A 165 -4.56 -29.18 6.65
CA LEU A 165 -3.70 -28.12 7.16
C LEU A 165 -4.34 -27.32 8.30
N HIS A 166 -5.62 -27.52 8.62
CA HIS A 166 -6.29 -26.80 9.69
C HIS A 166 -5.60 -27.06 11.04
N GLY A 167 -5.19 -26.00 11.72
CA GLY A 167 -4.50 -26.10 13.01
C GLY A 167 -3.01 -26.48 12.91
N VAL A 168 -2.49 -26.79 11.73
CA VAL A 168 -1.08 -27.10 11.51
C VAL A 168 -0.25 -25.81 11.56
N ARG A 169 0.91 -25.87 12.22
CA ARG A 169 1.88 -24.78 12.22
C ARG A 169 2.77 -24.89 10.98
N VAL A 170 2.86 -23.79 10.23
CA VAL A 170 3.64 -23.70 8.99
C VAL A 170 4.51 -22.43 8.98
N ALA A 171 5.53 -22.43 8.12
CA ALA A 171 6.35 -21.27 7.78
C ALA A 171 6.10 -20.86 6.33
#